data_f6e5c148e85d0a9ed39def4bf8710da9
#
_entry.id   f6e5c148e85d0a9ed39def4bf8710da9
#
_cell.length_a   1.000
_cell.length_b   1.000
_cell.length_c   1.000
_cell.angle_alpha   90.00
_cell.angle_beta   90.00
_cell.angle_gamma   90.00
#
_symmetry.space_group_name_H-M   'P 1'
#
loop_
_entity.id
_entity.type
_entity.pdbx_description
1 polymer ?
#
loop_
_entity_poly.entity_id
_entity_poly.type
_entity_poly.pdbx_seq_one_letter_code
_entity_poly.pdbx_strand_id
1 'polypeptide(L)'
;MSKASTEPPTDYTHGLLAIETSIADQAWPEDVTPVVSVLCITFNHERYIRDALEGFLAQTTRFRVEIVVHDDASTDSTTTIVREYQQKYPSLIKTITQTQNQYSLRGYAFIGDMISAAKGRYIALCDGDDYWTDPLKLQRQVDLMDADAGCVLSFHPCSYRTEENGRTLVTAQDLRRVQYDYTPENLLKTWEIPTAAMVFRNVLPILPPWFAKVASGDIAIAMLLYERGTFRCLEERMSVYRLTGLGASRLHHGAYLLQSRAYLYAKLNEHFNGRYEDQIFRALLRLAEYHVAEEPHRRVRAAIENLWIPKAVKQILNRLARSLCGTCQ
;
A
#
# COMPACT_ATOMS: atom_id res chain seq x y z
N MET A 1 -10.74 14.69 -31.25
CA MET A 1 -9.43 14.05 -31.06
C MET A 1 -9.68 12.65 -30.52
N SER A 2 -9.36 11.65 -31.33
CA SER A 2 -9.66 10.24 -31.12
C SER A 2 -8.89 9.72 -29.90
N LYS A 3 -9.59 9.11 -28.93
CA LYS A 3 -8.98 8.33 -27.87
C LYS A 3 -8.31 7.11 -28.53
N ALA A 4 -6.98 7.05 -28.48
CA ALA A 4 -6.26 5.84 -28.85
C ALA A 4 -6.67 4.75 -27.84
N SER A 5 -7.41 3.75 -28.32
CA SER A 5 -7.66 2.50 -27.62
C SER A 5 -6.35 1.74 -27.57
N THR A 6 -5.64 1.78 -26.45
CA THR A 6 -4.57 0.83 -26.15
C THR A 6 -5.24 -0.43 -25.64
N GLU A 7 -5.66 -1.31 -26.54
CA GLU A 7 -5.95 -2.70 -26.17
C GLU A 7 -4.67 -3.33 -25.62
N PRO A 8 -4.72 -4.02 -24.48
CA PRO A 8 -3.59 -4.79 -23.99
C PRO A 8 -3.33 -5.96 -24.99
N PRO A 9 -2.07 -6.37 -25.18
CA PRO A 9 -1.75 -7.49 -26.07
C PRO A 9 -2.42 -8.77 -25.58
N THR A 10 -3.25 -9.37 -26.42
CA THR A 10 -4.13 -10.51 -26.11
C THR A 10 -3.52 -11.88 -26.41
N ASP A 11 -2.25 -12.10 -26.21
CA ASP A 11 -1.66 -13.43 -26.36
C ASP A 11 -0.95 -13.91 -25.10
N TYR A 12 -1.74 -14.42 -24.15
CA TYR A 12 -1.25 -15.03 -22.91
C TYR A 12 -1.29 -16.57 -22.89
N THR A 13 -1.62 -17.20 -24.01
CA THR A 13 -1.79 -18.66 -24.08
C THR A 13 -0.50 -19.45 -23.89
N HIS A 14 0.67 -18.81 -23.99
CA HIS A 14 1.99 -19.47 -23.85
C HIS A 14 2.59 -19.37 -22.45
N GLY A 15 1.91 -18.77 -21.49
CA GLY A 15 2.44 -18.52 -20.14
C GLY A 15 1.54 -19.01 -19.01
N LEU A 16 0.60 -19.91 -19.24
CA LEU A 16 -0.26 -20.46 -18.18
C LEU A 16 -0.05 -21.97 -18.03
N LEU A 17 0.02 -22.39 -16.76
CA LEU A 17 -0.03 -23.81 -16.40
C LEU A 17 -1.48 -24.31 -16.46
N ALA A 18 -1.65 -25.61 -16.75
CA ALA A 18 -2.98 -26.24 -16.78
C ALA A 18 -3.68 -26.27 -15.42
N ILE A 19 -2.88 -26.34 -14.34
CA ILE A 19 -3.34 -26.36 -12.93
C ILE A 19 -2.52 -25.38 -12.10
N GLU A 20 -3.11 -24.91 -11.00
CA GLU A 20 -2.38 -24.11 -10.02
C GLU A 20 -1.25 -24.97 -9.40
N THR A 21 -0.05 -24.42 -9.42
CA THR A 21 1.16 -25.05 -8.90
C THR A 21 1.86 -24.08 -7.95
N SER A 22 2.47 -24.59 -6.88
CA SER A 22 3.29 -23.76 -5.98
C SER A 22 4.33 -22.98 -6.77
N ILE A 23 4.42 -21.67 -6.58
CA ILE A 23 5.37 -20.82 -7.32
C ILE A 23 6.82 -21.21 -7.04
N ALA A 24 7.09 -21.85 -5.88
CA ALA A 24 8.40 -22.37 -5.54
C ALA A 24 8.81 -23.59 -6.39
N ASP A 25 7.84 -24.32 -6.93
CA ASP A 25 8.04 -25.52 -7.75
C ASP A 25 7.84 -25.26 -9.25
N GLN A 26 7.46 -24.04 -9.64
CA GLN A 26 7.28 -23.67 -11.03
C GLN A 26 8.64 -23.53 -11.75
N ALA A 27 8.75 -24.13 -12.92
CA ALA A 27 9.88 -23.92 -13.83
C ALA A 27 9.37 -23.19 -15.10
N TRP A 28 9.84 -21.98 -15.33
CA TRP A 28 9.48 -21.16 -16.46
C TRP A 28 10.69 -20.94 -17.38
N PRO A 29 10.52 -20.97 -18.72
CA PRO A 29 11.51 -20.43 -19.64
C PRO A 29 11.86 -18.99 -19.31
N GLU A 30 13.09 -18.57 -19.59
CA GLU A 30 13.58 -17.22 -19.24
C GLU A 30 12.81 -16.10 -19.95
N ASP A 31 12.30 -16.36 -21.15
CA ASP A 31 11.55 -15.43 -22.00
C ASP A 31 10.08 -15.25 -21.56
N VAL A 32 9.56 -16.13 -20.70
CA VAL A 32 8.20 -15.95 -20.16
C VAL A 32 8.17 -14.79 -19.16
N THR A 33 7.40 -13.75 -19.49
CA THR A 33 7.22 -12.60 -18.60
C THR A 33 6.36 -12.95 -17.40
N PRO A 34 6.73 -12.52 -16.17
CA PRO A 34 5.87 -12.66 -14.99
C PRO A 34 4.51 -11.98 -15.20
N VAL A 35 3.44 -12.61 -14.70
CA VAL A 35 2.12 -11.96 -14.64
C VAL A 35 2.02 -11.06 -13.42
N VAL A 36 2.63 -11.46 -12.30
CA VAL A 36 2.64 -10.70 -11.05
C VAL A 36 4.08 -10.43 -10.61
N SER A 37 4.37 -9.17 -10.26
CA SER A 37 5.55 -8.79 -9.48
C SER A 37 5.13 -8.54 -8.03
N VAL A 38 5.62 -9.34 -7.10
CA VAL A 38 5.50 -9.10 -5.66
C VAL A 38 6.60 -8.13 -5.26
N LEU A 39 6.24 -6.98 -4.71
CA LEU A 39 7.17 -5.98 -4.20
C LEU A 39 7.12 -5.99 -2.67
N CYS A 40 8.22 -6.40 -2.05
CA CYS A 40 8.38 -6.46 -0.61
C CYS A 40 9.41 -5.43 -0.16
N ILE A 41 9.01 -4.54 0.77
CA ILE A 41 9.89 -3.56 1.38
C ILE A 41 10.22 -4.01 2.79
N THR A 42 11.50 -4.00 3.16
CA THR A 42 11.93 -4.42 4.48
C THR A 42 13.02 -3.51 5.05
N PHE A 43 12.96 -3.26 6.36
CA PHE A 43 14.00 -2.58 7.13
C PHE A 43 13.94 -3.01 8.59
N ASN A 44 14.97 -3.74 9.05
CA ASN A 44 15.06 -4.27 10.40
C ASN A 44 13.86 -5.17 10.78
N HIS A 45 13.53 -6.10 9.90
CA HIS A 45 12.42 -7.04 10.06
C HIS A 45 12.91 -8.49 10.30
N GLU A 46 14.08 -8.70 10.94
CA GLU A 46 14.64 -10.06 11.15
C GLU A 46 13.66 -11.05 11.83
N ARG A 47 12.76 -10.51 12.68
CA ARG A 47 11.74 -11.32 13.38
C ARG A 47 10.55 -11.72 12.50
N TYR A 48 10.35 -11.05 11.37
CA TYR A 48 9.11 -11.08 10.59
C TYR A 48 9.31 -11.53 9.15
N ILE A 49 10.43 -11.16 8.54
CA ILE A 49 10.67 -11.31 7.10
C ILE A 49 10.57 -12.78 6.62
N ARG A 50 10.85 -13.77 7.47
CA ARG A 50 10.66 -15.19 7.11
C ARG A 50 9.20 -15.50 6.85
N ASP A 51 8.27 -15.01 7.68
CA ASP A 51 6.84 -15.26 7.49
C ASP A 51 6.34 -14.61 6.19
N ALA A 52 6.84 -13.42 5.83
CA ALA A 52 6.51 -12.77 4.56
C ALA A 52 6.98 -13.64 3.37
N LEU A 53 8.25 -14.04 3.37
CA LEU A 53 8.84 -14.84 2.29
C LEU A 53 8.17 -16.23 2.17
N GLU A 54 7.90 -16.91 3.28
CA GLU A 54 7.16 -18.18 3.27
C GLU A 54 5.72 -17.99 2.76
N GLY A 55 5.03 -16.92 3.15
CA GLY A 55 3.70 -16.59 2.65
C GLY A 55 3.68 -16.32 1.14
N PHE A 56 4.76 -15.73 0.59
CA PHE A 56 4.91 -15.58 -0.86
C PHE A 56 5.17 -16.93 -1.53
N LEU A 57 6.11 -17.70 -1.03
CA LEU A 57 6.49 -19.00 -1.60
C LEU A 57 5.36 -20.04 -1.54
N ALA A 58 4.47 -19.91 -0.55
CA ALA A 58 3.28 -20.76 -0.44
C ALA A 58 2.21 -20.46 -1.52
N GLN A 59 2.35 -19.39 -2.30
CA GLN A 59 1.38 -19.07 -3.33
C GLN A 59 1.35 -20.14 -4.42
N THR A 60 0.14 -20.46 -4.86
CA THR A 60 -0.15 -21.42 -5.92
C THR A 60 -0.83 -20.69 -7.06
N THR A 61 -0.22 -20.70 -8.23
CA THR A 61 -0.72 -19.96 -9.41
C THR A 61 -0.56 -20.79 -10.68
N ARG A 62 -1.31 -20.43 -11.72
CA ARG A 62 -1.13 -20.93 -13.08
C ARG A 62 -0.19 -20.08 -13.92
N PHE A 63 0.35 -19.01 -13.36
CA PHE A 63 1.19 -18.04 -14.05
C PHE A 63 2.49 -17.79 -13.31
N ARG A 64 3.47 -17.27 -14.07
CA ARG A 64 4.78 -16.90 -13.52
C ARG A 64 4.66 -15.69 -12.59
N VAL A 65 5.33 -15.79 -11.44
CA VAL A 65 5.49 -14.71 -10.47
C VAL A 65 6.98 -14.36 -10.35
N GLU A 66 7.30 -13.10 -10.07
CA GLU A 66 8.59 -12.68 -9.57
C GLU A 66 8.41 -12.01 -8.20
N ILE A 67 9.40 -12.14 -7.32
CA ILE A 67 9.43 -11.51 -6.01
C ILE A 67 10.63 -10.58 -5.98
N VAL A 68 10.41 -9.29 -5.73
CA VAL A 68 11.44 -8.28 -5.60
C VAL A 68 11.46 -7.79 -4.15
N VAL A 69 12.50 -8.14 -3.42
CA VAL A 69 12.69 -7.71 -2.03
C VAL A 69 13.64 -6.54 -1.98
N HIS A 70 13.17 -5.39 -1.52
CA HIS A 70 13.98 -4.20 -1.28
C HIS A 70 14.33 -4.13 0.21
N ASP A 71 15.58 -4.36 0.54
CA ASP A 71 16.12 -4.17 1.88
C ASP A 71 16.74 -2.78 2.00
N ASP A 72 16.12 -1.92 2.79
CA ASP A 72 16.47 -0.50 2.91
C ASP A 72 17.62 -0.25 3.91
N ALA A 73 18.72 -0.98 3.74
CA ALA A 73 19.92 -0.93 4.58
C ALA A 73 19.67 -1.40 6.02
N SER A 74 19.06 -2.58 6.18
CA SER A 74 18.89 -3.21 7.49
C SER A 74 20.21 -3.42 8.22
N THR A 75 20.19 -3.22 9.54
CA THR A 75 21.33 -3.36 10.44
C THR A 75 21.25 -4.62 11.31
N ASP A 76 20.14 -5.33 11.25
CA ASP A 76 19.90 -6.62 11.88
C ASP A 76 20.14 -7.79 10.91
N SER A 77 19.64 -8.99 11.22
CA SER A 77 19.80 -10.19 10.38
C SER A 77 18.90 -10.21 9.13
N THR A 78 18.09 -9.18 8.86
CA THR A 78 17.14 -9.15 7.73
C THR A 78 17.82 -9.43 6.41
N THR A 79 18.91 -8.69 6.10
CA THR A 79 19.67 -8.85 4.85
C THR A 79 20.17 -10.30 4.68
N THR A 80 20.68 -10.90 5.75
CA THR A 80 21.18 -12.29 5.72
C THR A 80 20.07 -13.26 5.39
N ILE A 81 18.92 -13.13 6.04
CA ILE A 81 17.74 -13.96 5.79
C ILE A 81 17.27 -13.83 4.34
N VAL A 82 17.13 -12.61 3.83
CA VAL A 82 16.70 -12.38 2.46
C VAL A 82 17.65 -13.03 1.44
N ARG A 83 18.96 -12.96 1.68
CA ARG A 83 19.98 -13.61 0.82
C ARG A 83 19.90 -15.12 0.85
N GLU A 84 19.63 -15.75 2.01
CA GLU A 84 19.40 -17.19 2.12
C GLU A 84 18.26 -17.64 1.18
N TYR A 85 17.14 -16.90 1.18
CA TYR A 85 16.00 -17.20 0.30
C TYR A 85 16.31 -16.94 -1.17
N GLN A 86 17.01 -15.87 -1.49
CA GLN A 86 17.45 -15.60 -2.86
C GLN A 86 18.36 -16.72 -3.39
N GLN A 87 19.29 -17.20 -2.59
CA GLN A 87 20.17 -18.31 -2.98
C GLN A 87 19.40 -19.62 -3.21
N LYS A 88 18.36 -19.86 -2.41
CA LYS A 88 17.51 -21.04 -2.54
C LYS A 88 16.55 -20.95 -3.75
N TYR A 89 16.07 -19.75 -4.09
CA TYR A 89 15.09 -19.50 -5.16
C TYR A 89 15.56 -18.40 -6.15
N PRO A 90 16.70 -18.56 -6.83
CA PRO A 90 17.35 -17.49 -7.60
C PRO A 90 16.55 -17.06 -8.84
N SER A 91 15.71 -17.92 -9.40
CA SER A 91 14.85 -17.61 -10.54
C SER A 91 13.58 -16.85 -10.14
N LEU A 92 13.19 -16.92 -8.86
CA LEU A 92 11.95 -16.35 -8.34
C LEU A 92 12.19 -15.08 -7.53
N ILE A 93 13.23 -15.06 -6.66
CA ILE A 93 13.51 -13.95 -5.74
C ILE A 93 14.68 -13.12 -6.24
N LYS A 94 14.44 -11.83 -6.37
CA LYS A 94 15.44 -10.80 -6.64
C LYS A 94 15.56 -9.88 -5.43
N THR A 95 16.77 -9.47 -5.09
CA THR A 95 17.02 -8.59 -3.96
C THR A 95 17.65 -7.28 -4.41
N ILE A 96 17.18 -6.19 -3.83
CA ILE A 96 17.77 -4.85 -3.92
C ILE A 96 18.22 -4.50 -2.51
N THR A 97 19.50 -4.72 -2.21
CA THR A 97 20.08 -4.41 -0.89
C THR A 97 20.72 -3.03 -0.94
N GLN A 98 20.22 -2.10 -0.16
CA GLN A 98 20.76 -0.76 -0.05
C GLN A 98 21.93 -0.70 0.93
N THR A 99 22.86 0.24 0.71
CA THR A 99 23.96 0.55 1.65
C THR A 99 23.64 1.74 2.55
N GLN A 100 22.61 2.50 2.19
CA GLN A 100 22.09 3.65 2.94
C GLN A 100 20.57 3.60 2.89
N ASN A 101 19.93 3.95 4.01
CA ASN A 101 18.48 3.95 4.12
C ASN A 101 17.85 4.96 3.15
N GLN A 102 17.18 4.46 2.12
CA GLN A 102 16.59 5.27 1.04
C GLN A 102 15.37 6.05 1.52
N TYR A 103 14.59 5.47 2.43
CA TYR A 103 13.48 6.18 3.02
C TYR A 103 13.93 7.47 3.74
N SER A 104 15.00 7.38 4.51
CA SER A 104 15.58 8.55 5.19
C SER A 104 16.16 9.58 4.24
N LEU A 105 16.73 9.15 3.11
CA LEU A 105 17.38 10.05 2.13
C LEU A 105 16.39 10.72 1.18
N ARG A 106 15.41 9.97 0.67
CA ARG A 106 14.54 10.42 -0.42
C ARG A 106 13.06 10.00 -0.27
N GLY A 107 12.65 9.60 0.96
CA GLY A 107 11.29 9.17 1.25
C GLY A 107 10.88 7.97 0.38
N TYR A 108 9.63 7.91 -0.03
CA TYR A 108 9.10 6.80 -0.82
C TYR A 108 9.48 6.80 -2.32
N ALA A 109 10.44 7.64 -2.77
CA ALA A 109 10.84 7.66 -4.19
C ALA A 109 11.28 6.29 -4.70
N PHE A 110 11.94 5.47 -3.86
CA PHE A 110 12.39 4.13 -4.24
C PHE A 110 11.25 3.16 -4.59
N ILE A 111 10.04 3.38 -4.09
CA ILE A 111 8.85 2.59 -4.49
C ILE A 111 8.56 2.81 -5.97
N GLY A 112 8.67 4.05 -6.45
CA GLY A 112 8.55 4.35 -7.88
C GLY A 112 9.57 3.61 -8.73
N ASP A 113 10.82 3.51 -8.25
CA ASP A 113 11.88 2.75 -8.92
C ASP A 113 11.53 1.26 -8.96
N MET A 114 11.01 0.68 -7.86
CA MET A 114 10.58 -0.72 -7.80
C MET A 114 9.41 -1.00 -8.75
N ILE A 115 8.40 -0.13 -8.78
CA ILE A 115 7.24 -0.24 -9.68
C ILE A 115 7.71 -0.18 -11.15
N SER A 116 8.60 0.76 -11.47
CA SER A 116 9.13 0.92 -12.84
C SER A 116 9.98 -0.26 -13.29
N ALA A 117 10.66 -0.94 -12.36
CA ALA A 117 11.49 -2.12 -12.63
C ALA A 117 10.68 -3.43 -12.66
N ALA A 118 9.46 -3.43 -12.15
CA ALA A 118 8.58 -4.59 -12.09
C ALA A 118 8.16 -5.01 -13.50
N LYS A 119 8.26 -6.30 -13.80
CA LYS A 119 7.96 -6.87 -15.12
C LYS A 119 6.53 -7.40 -15.22
N GLY A 120 5.88 -7.63 -14.08
CA GLY A 120 4.53 -8.15 -14.00
C GLY A 120 3.48 -7.17 -14.55
N ARG A 121 2.46 -7.73 -15.19
CA ARG A 121 1.25 -7.00 -15.56
C ARG A 121 0.50 -6.48 -14.33
N TYR A 122 0.64 -7.18 -13.22
CA TYR A 122 0.12 -6.82 -11.92
C TYR A 122 1.24 -6.65 -10.90
N ILE A 123 1.01 -5.77 -9.94
CA ILE A 123 1.88 -5.55 -8.80
C ILE A 123 1.13 -5.95 -7.53
N ALA A 124 1.74 -6.79 -6.71
CA ALA A 124 1.28 -7.13 -5.37
C ALA A 124 2.23 -6.50 -4.35
N LEU A 125 1.70 -5.75 -3.39
CA LEU A 125 2.50 -5.15 -2.32
C LEU A 125 2.39 -5.98 -1.04
N CYS A 126 3.49 -6.12 -0.32
CA CYS A 126 3.49 -6.63 1.04
C CYS A 126 4.78 -6.21 1.75
N ASP A 127 4.67 -5.54 2.88
CA ASP A 127 5.83 -5.16 3.68
C ASP A 127 6.43 -6.40 4.39
N GLY A 128 7.73 -6.34 4.71
CA GLY A 128 8.45 -7.48 5.29
C GLY A 128 8.06 -7.82 6.72
N ASP A 129 7.23 -7.01 7.39
CA ASP A 129 6.64 -7.29 8.69
C ASP A 129 5.21 -7.87 8.61
N ASP A 130 4.61 -7.92 7.41
CA ASP A 130 3.31 -8.54 7.13
C ASP A 130 3.47 -9.90 6.44
N TYR A 131 2.39 -10.67 6.29
CA TYR A 131 2.45 -11.95 5.58
C TYR A 131 1.11 -12.40 5.02
N TRP A 132 1.17 -13.24 3.98
CA TRP A 132 0.00 -13.86 3.36
C TRP A 132 -0.31 -15.22 3.98
N THR A 133 -1.60 -15.54 4.07
CA THR A 133 -2.09 -16.77 4.74
C THR A 133 -2.87 -17.70 3.82
N ASP A 134 -3.32 -17.22 2.66
CA ASP A 134 -4.06 -18.02 1.68
C ASP A 134 -3.17 -18.29 0.47
N PRO A 135 -2.89 -19.54 0.12
CA PRO A 135 -2.05 -19.91 -1.02
C PRO A 135 -2.67 -19.51 -2.38
N LEU A 136 -3.95 -19.25 -2.46
CA LEU A 136 -4.64 -18.86 -3.69
C LEU A 136 -4.85 -17.33 -3.80
N LYS A 137 -4.27 -16.54 -2.91
CA LYS A 137 -4.46 -15.09 -2.90
C LYS A 137 -4.14 -14.46 -4.27
N LEU A 138 -2.95 -14.71 -4.82
CA LEU A 138 -2.56 -14.14 -6.10
C LEU A 138 -3.43 -14.64 -7.25
N GLN A 139 -3.74 -15.94 -7.28
CA GLN A 139 -4.58 -16.53 -8.32
C GLN A 139 -5.96 -15.88 -8.34
N ARG A 140 -6.65 -15.80 -7.18
CA ARG A 140 -8.00 -15.24 -7.06
C ARG A 140 -8.04 -13.76 -7.44
N GLN A 141 -7.05 -12.97 -7.01
CA GLN A 141 -7.00 -11.53 -7.32
C GLN A 141 -6.74 -11.29 -8.82
N VAL A 142 -5.87 -12.08 -9.44
CA VAL A 142 -5.61 -12.00 -10.88
C VAL A 142 -6.84 -12.43 -11.68
N ASP A 143 -7.46 -13.56 -11.33
CA ASP A 143 -8.66 -14.04 -12.01
C ASP A 143 -9.81 -13.00 -11.95
N LEU A 144 -10.02 -12.38 -10.79
CA LEU A 144 -10.98 -11.30 -10.62
C LEU A 144 -10.69 -10.11 -11.55
N MET A 145 -9.43 -9.69 -11.60
CA MET A 145 -9.01 -8.54 -12.42
C MET A 145 -9.00 -8.88 -13.92
N ASP A 146 -8.72 -10.11 -14.31
CA ASP A 146 -8.78 -10.55 -15.70
C ASP A 146 -10.22 -10.66 -16.19
N ALA A 147 -11.16 -11.04 -15.32
CA ALA A 147 -12.59 -11.06 -15.63
C ALA A 147 -13.22 -9.65 -15.75
N ASP A 148 -12.62 -8.63 -15.15
CA ASP A 148 -13.08 -7.23 -15.22
C ASP A 148 -11.93 -6.32 -15.71
N ALA A 149 -11.91 -6.04 -17.00
CA ALA A 149 -10.89 -5.18 -17.62
C ALA A 149 -10.87 -3.74 -17.03
N GLY A 150 -11.98 -3.28 -16.49
CA GLY A 150 -12.10 -1.98 -15.80
C GLY A 150 -11.53 -1.99 -14.38
N CYS A 151 -11.30 -3.17 -13.78
CA CYS A 151 -10.72 -3.29 -12.45
C CYS A 151 -9.23 -3.02 -12.49
N VAL A 152 -8.76 -1.98 -11.79
CA VAL A 152 -7.35 -1.60 -11.72
C VAL A 152 -6.69 -1.97 -10.40
N LEU A 153 -7.47 -2.22 -9.35
CA LEU A 153 -7.01 -2.65 -8.05
C LEU A 153 -7.98 -3.67 -7.45
N SER A 154 -7.46 -4.81 -7.04
CA SER A 154 -8.16 -5.78 -6.19
C SER A 154 -7.52 -5.82 -4.80
N PHE A 155 -8.34 -6.02 -3.79
CA PHE A 155 -7.91 -6.14 -2.40
C PHE A 155 -8.85 -7.07 -1.63
N HIS A 156 -8.54 -7.30 -0.37
CA HIS A 156 -9.33 -8.14 0.52
C HIS A 156 -9.18 -7.65 1.97
N PRO A 157 -10.07 -8.04 2.89
CA PRO A 157 -9.89 -7.74 4.31
C PRO A 157 -8.72 -8.50 4.90
N CYS A 158 -8.06 -7.90 5.91
CA CYS A 158 -6.96 -8.51 6.63
C CYS A 158 -7.35 -8.97 8.04
N SER A 159 -6.53 -9.83 8.62
CA SER A 159 -6.44 -9.98 10.07
C SER A 159 -5.35 -9.04 10.60
N TYR A 160 -5.59 -8.43 11.76
CA TYR A 160 -4.58 -7.62 12.46
C TYR A 160 -3.94 -8.44 13.56
N ARG A 161 -2.61 -8.42 13.65
CA ARG A 161 -1.86 -9.09 14.71
C ARG A 161 -1.11 -8.07 15.54
N THR A 162 -1.39 -8.04 16.84
CA THR A 162 -0.70 -7.20 17.82
C THR A 162 -0.04 -8.08 18.86
N GLU A 163 1.16 -7.72 19.28
CA GLU A 163 1.84 -8.37 20.40
C GLU A 163 1.86 -7.43 21.61
N GLU A 164 1.05 -7.75 22.63
CA GLU A 164 0.95 -6.96 23.85
C GLU A 164 1.23 -7.83 25.08
N ASN A 165 2.13 -7.38 25.96
CA ASN A 165 2.45 -8.06 27.22
C ASN A 165 2.79 -9.56 27.06
N GLY A 166 3.50 -9.93 25.99
CA GLY A 166 3.85 -11.32 25.67
C GLY A 166 2.68 -12.17 25.16
N ARG A 167 1.54 -11.56 24.85
CA ARG A 167 0.38 -12.23 24.24
C ARG A 167 0.19 -11.74 22.82
N THR A 168 -0.10 -12.69 21.94
CA THR A 168 -0.51 -12.37 20.56
C THR A 168 -2.04 -12.23 20.51
N LEU A 169 -2.51 -11.06 20.09
CA LEU A 169 -3.91 -10.81 19.78
C LEU A 169 -4.10 -10.78 18.27
N VAL A 170 -5.05 -11.52 17.77
CA VAL A 170 -5.45 -11.49 16.36
C VAL A 170 -6.89 -11.00 16.27
N THR A 171 -7.08 -9.88 15.58
CA THR A 171 -8.40 -9.31 15.33
C THR A 171 -8.70 -9.31 13.84
N ALA A 172 -9.95 -9.48 13.47
CA ALA A 172 -10.38 -9.44 12.08
C ALA A 172 -10.82 -8.04 11.69
N GLN A 173 -10.47 -7.60 10.49
CA GLN A 173 -11.06 -6.39 9.92
C GLN A 173 -12.58 -6.55 9.84
N ASP A 174 -13.33 -5.54 10.25
CA ASP A 174 -14.79 -5.56 10.18
C ASP A 174 -15.24 -5.40 8.72
N LEU A 175 -15.73 -6.50 8.13
CA LEU A 175 -16.22 -6.52 6.75
C LEU A 175 -17.36 -5.54 6.48
N ARG A 176 -18.13 -5.16 7.51
CA ARG A 176 -19.21 -4.16 7.38
C ARG A 176 -18.66 -2.75 7.05
N ARG A 177 -17.38 -2.52 7.29
CA ARG A 177 -16.68 -1.28 6.95
C ARG A 177 -16.00 -1.35 5.59
N VAL A 178 -15.80 -2.54 5.03
CA VAL A 178 -15.21 -2.71 3.71
C VAL A 178 -16.27 -2.38 2.66
N GLN A 179 -16.04 -1.31 1.93
CA GLN A 179 -16.97 -0.86 0.89
C GLN A 179 -16.60 -1.53 -0.44
N TYR A 180 -17.60 -2.01 -1.15
CA TYR A 180 -17.41 -2.65 -2.45
C TYR A 180 -17.25 -1.62 -3.58
N ASP A 181 -17.83 -0.42 -3.42
CA ASP A 181 -17.70 0.69 -4.36
C ASP A 181 -16.84 1.81 -3.76
N TYR A 182 -15.54 1.75 -4.03
CA TYR A 182 -14.62 2.76 -3.54
C TYR A 182 -14.72 4.04 -4.37
N THR A 183 -15.11 5.10 -3.70
CA THR A 183 -15.11 6.46 -4.23
C THR A 183 -13.92 7.26 -3.67
N PRO A 184 -13.53 8.38 -4.27
CA PRO A 184 -12.50 9.26 -3.70
C PRO A 184 -12.81 9.68 -2.25
N GLU A 185 -14.09 9.89 -1.93
CA GLU A 185 -14.50 10.21 -0.56
C GLU A 185 -14.14 9.10 0.42
N ASN A 186 -14.37 7.84 0.04
CA ASN A 186 -14.05 6.69 0.88
C ASN A 186 -12.55 6.48 1.02
N LEU A 187 -11.80 6.61 -0.08
CA LEU A 187 -10.34 6.50 -0.07
C LEU A 187 -9.65 7.55 0.79
N LEU A 188 -10.19 8.76 0.83
CA LEU A 188 -9.63 9.87 1.59
C LEU A 188 -10.11 9.92 3.04
N LYS A 189 -11.30 9.35 3.33
CA LYS A 189 -11.93 9.43 4.65
C LYS A 189 -11.29 8.51 5.68
N THR A 190 -11.22 7.24 5.35
CA THR A 190 -10.67 6.18 6.21
C THR A 190 -9.90 5.22 5.34
N TRP A 191 -8.61 5.03 5.64
CA TRP A 191 -7.83 4.05 4.92
C TRP A 191 -8.16 2.65 5.43
N GLU A 192 -8.75 1.84 4.58
CA GLU A 192 -9.23 0.49 4.92
C GLU A 192 -8.64 -0.61 4.04
N ILE A 193 -7.72 -0.25 3.13
CA ILE A 193 -7.04 -1.21 2.24
C ILE A 193 -5.61 -1.42 2.73
N PRO A 194 -5.32 -2.49 3.49
CA PRO A 194 -3.96 -2.78 3.93
C PRO A 194 -3.03 -3.05 2.73
N THR A 195 -1.79 -2.58 2.82
CA THR A 195 -0.77 -2.75 1.77
C THR A 195 -0.64 -4.22 1.37
N ALA A 196 -0.57 -5.14 2.35
CA ALA A 196 -0.47 -6.59 2.12
C ALA A 196 -1.68 -7.22 1.40
N ALA A 197 -2.81 -6.50 1.29
CA ALA A 197 -4.00 -6.96 0.59
C ALA A 197 -4.05 -6.52 -0.88
N MET A 198 -3.24 -5.54 -1.28
CA MET A 198 -3.33 -4.88 -2.58
C MET A 198 -2.69 -5.71 -3.70
N VAL A 199 -3.44 -5.87 -4.80
CA VAL A 199 -2.91 -6.22 -6.12
C VAL A 199 -3.49 -5.24 -7.12
N PHE A 200 -2.65 -4.64 -7.96
CA PHE A 200 -3.10 -3.64 -8.93
C PHE A 200 -2.43 -3.80 -10.30
N ARG A 201 -3.08 -3.29 -11.34
CA ARG A 201 -2.49 -3.25 -12.69
C ARG A 201 -1.25 -2.36 -12.70
N ASN A 202 -0.19 -2.82 -13.34
CA ASN A 202 1.04 -2.04 -13.53
C ASN A 202 0.84 -0.94 -14.59
N VAL A 203 0.04 0.07 -14.22
CA VAL A 203 -0.33 1.21 -15.09
C VAL A 203 0.21 2.54 -14.56
N LEU A 204 1.07 2.50 -13.54
CA LEU A 204 1.72 3.66 -12.92
C LEU A 204 3.25 3.58 -13.11
N PRO A 205 3.78 3.61 -14.35
CA PRO A 205 5.21 3.42 -14.59
C PRO A 205 6.08 4.53 -14.00
N ILE A 206 5.49 5.71 -13.78
CA ILE A 206 6.16 6.87 -13.19
C ILE A 206 5.23 7.47 -12.13
N LEU A 207 5.70 7.48 -10.88
CA LEU A 207 5.02 8.18 -9.81
C LEU A 207 5.37 9.68 -9.81
N PRO A 208 4.43 10.57 -9.45
CA PRO A 208 4.71 12.00 -9.40
C PRO A 208 5.83 12.33 -8.40
N PRO A 209 6.67 13.37 -8.64
CA PRO A 209 7.78 13.71 -7.74
C PRO A 209 7.38 13.99 -6.29
N TRP A 210 6.15 14.48 -6.05
CA TRP A 210 5.64 14.71 -4.71
C TRP A 210 5.41 13.42 -3.91
N PHE A 211 5.28 12.27 -4.59
CA PHE A 211 5.10 10.96 -3.96
C PHE A 211 6.23 10.62 -2.99
N ALA A 212 7.43 11.06 -3.27
CA ALA A 212 8.59 10.88 -2.40
C ALA A 212 8.38 11.38 -0.95
N LYS A 213 7.55 12.41 -0.77
CA LYS A 213 7.37 13.09 0.52
C LYS A 213 6.07 12.74 1.24
N VAL A 214 5.26 11.83 0.71
CA VAL A 214 4.03 11.41 1.40
C VAL A 214 4.36 10.41 2.52
N ALA A 215 3.58 10.43 3.59
CA ALA A 215 3.70 9.43 4.65
C ALA A 215 2.81 8.19 4.42
N SER A 216 1.88 8.28 3.47
CA SER A 216 0.92 7.21 3.14
C SER A 216 0.97 6.97 1.63
N GLY A 217 1.96 6.19 1.21
CA GLY A 217 2.18 5.85 -0.20
C GLY A 217 1.04 5.02 -0.78
N ASP A 218 0.45 4.15 0.04
CA ASP A 218 -0.69 3.31 -0.28
C ASP A 218 -1.92 4.11 -0.72
N ILE A 219 -2.29 5.15 0.03
CA ILE A 219 -3.40 6.06 -0.35
C ILE A 219 -3.07 6.83 -1.62
N ALA A 220 -1.83 7.29 -1.74
CA ALA A 220 -1.40 8.00 -2.95
C ALA A 220 -1.51 7.10 -4.18
N ILE A 221 -1.02 5.85 -4.10
CA ILE A 221 -1.15 4.85 -5.17
C ILE A 221 -2.62 4.61 -5.49
N ALA A 222 -3.46 4.38 -4.47
CA ALA A 222 -4.88 4.13 -4.69
C ALA A 222 -5.58 5.30 -5.41
N MET A 223 -5.31 6.55 -5.01
CA MET A 223 -5.89 7.73 -5.67
C MET A 223 -5.41 7.88 -7.12
N LEU A 224 -4.14 7.59 -7.41
CA LEU A 224 -3.61 7.60 -8.78
C LEU A 224 -4.22 6.47 -9.64
N LEU A 225 -4.49 5.31 -9.06
CA LEU A 225 -5.14 4.19 -9.72
C LEU A 225 -6.63 4.45 -9.95
N TYR A 226 -7.31 5.16 -9.05
CA TYR A 226 -8.73 5.48 -9.19
C TYR A 226 -9.07 6.21 -10.50
N GLU A 227 -8.16 7.03 -10.99
CA GLU A 227 -8.31 7.70 -12.30
C GLU A 227 -8.20 6.73 -13.49
N ARG A 228 -7.79 5.50 -13.27
CA ARG A 228 -7.55 4.49 -14.30
C ARG A 228 -8.63 3.42 -14.37
N GLY A 229 -9.44 3.27 -13.31
CA GLY A 229 -10.49 2.25 -13.29
C GLY A 229 -11.11 2.04 -11.92
N THR A 230 -11.79 0.91 -11.77
CA THR A 230 -12.54 0.54 -10.58
C THR A 230 -11.72 -0.32 -9.63
N PHE A 231 -12.16 -0.41 -8.39
CA PHE A 231 -11.61 -1.29 -7.36
C PHE A 231 -12.58 -2.43 -7.07
N ARG A 232 -12.03 -3.60 -6.71
CA ARG A 232 -12.82 -4.78 -6.33
C ARG A 232 -12.28 -5.38 -5.04
N CYS A 233 -13.20 -5.74 -4.15
CA CYS A 233 -12.90 -6.40 -2.89
C CYS A 233 -13.28 -7.88 -2.97
N LEU A 234 -12.36 -8.77 -2.62
CA LEU A 234 -12.66 -10.18 -2.31
C LEU A 234 -13.11 -10.30 -0.86
N GLU A 235 -13.91 -11.31 -0.54
CA GLU A 235 -14.48 -11.47 0.81
C GLU A 235 -13.52 -12.19 1.77
N GLU A 236 -12.62 -13.02 1.24
CA GLU A 236 -11.70 -13.83 2.01
C GLU A 236 -10.59 -13.01 2.64
N ARG A 237 -10.23 -13.34 3.89
CA ARG A 237 -9.06 -12.79 4.56
C ARG A 237 -7.83 -13.61 4.18
N MET A 238 -6.94 -13.00 3.40
CA MET A 238 -5.80 -13.72 2.82
C MET A 238 -4.44 -13.16 3.27
N SER A 239 -4.45 -12.21 4.22
CA SER A 239 -3.22 -11.68 4.81
C SER A 239 -3.38 -11.25 6.26
N VAL A 240 -2.25 -11.12 6.94
CA VAL A 240 -2.13 -10.57 8.28
C VAL A 240 -1.31 -9.29 8.23
N TYR A 241 -1.86 -8.21 8.75
CA TYR A 241 -1.19 -6.95 9.00
C TYR A 241 -0.69 -6.92 10.44
N ARG A 242 0.62 -6.74 10.65
CA ARG A 242 1.19 -6.66 11.99
C ARG A 242 1.25 -5.23 12.50
N LEU A 243 0.79 -5.05 13.73
CA LEU A 243 0.96 -3.82 14.49
C LEU A 243 2.20 -3.96 15.38
N THR A 244 3.37 -3.84 14.78
CA THR A 244 4.66 -4.08 15.45
C THR A 244 5.08 -2.94 16.38
N GLY A 245 4.48 -1.76 16.24
CA GLY A 245 4.91 -0.55 16.92
C GLY A 245 6.31 -0.03 16.49
N LEU A 246 6.95 -0.67 15.52
CA LEU A 246 8.29 -0.33 15.02
C LEU A 246 8.26 0.26 13.61
N GLY A 247 7.22 -0.03 12.82
CA GLY A 247 7.08 0.40 11.43
C GLY A 247 6.79 1.89 11.26
N ALA A 248 6.74 2.34 10.00
CA ALA A 248 6.42 3.73 9.62
C ALA A 248 5.04 4.18 10.17
N SER A 249 4.10 3.25 10.35
CA SER A 249 2.79 3.50 10.97
C SER A 249 2.89 4.04 12.41
N ARG A 250 3.99 3.79 13.14
CA ARG A 250 4.23 4.36 14.47
C ARG A 250 4.27 5.89 14.46
N LEU A 251 4.69 6.49 13.37
CA LEU A 251 4.75 7.95 13.22
C LEU A 251 3.38 8.56 12.88
N HIS A 252 2.39 7.72 12.56
CA HIS A 252 1.09 8.18 12.08
C HIS A 252 0.12 8.47 13.23
N HIS A 253 0.54 9.32 14.19
CA HIS A 253 -0.30 9.79 15.28
C HIS A 253 -0.33 11.31 15.36
N GLY A 254 -1.42 11.83 15.95
CA GLY A 254 -1.53 13.21 16.36
C GLY A 254 -1.19 14.23 15.28
N ALA A 255 -0.46 15.26 15.68
CA ALA A 255 -0.07 16.36 14.80
C ALA A 255 0.71 15.93 13.55
N TYR A 256 1.54 14.90 13.66
CA TYR A 256 2.29 14.38 12.50
C TYR A 256 1.38 13.77 11.46
N LEU A 257 0.40 12.95 11.86
CA LEU A 257 -0.57 12.37 10.94
C LEU A 257 -1.37 13.46 10.23
N LEU A 258 -1.83 14.49 10.97
CA LEU A 258 -2.54 15.62 10.39
C LEU A 258 -1.70 16.35 9.33
N GLN A 259 -0.43 16.66 9.65
CA GLN A 259 0.48 17.34 8.72
C GLN A 259 0.76 16.51 7.47
N SER A 260 1.09 15.23 7.64
CA SER A 260 1.43 14.34 6.53
C SER A 260 0.24 14.09 5.60
N ARG A 261 -0.97 13.93 6.16
CA ARG A 261 -2.20 13.80 5.37
C ARG A 261 -2.56 15.09 4.66
N ALA A 262 -2.41 16.24 5.32
CA ALA A 262 -2.67 17.53 4.68
C ALA A 262 -1.70 17.79 3.51
N TYR A 263 -0.42 17.41 3.65
CA TYR A 263 0.52 17.46 2.53
C TYR A 263 0.07 16.58 1.36
N LEU A 264 -0.24 15.30 1.62
CA LEU A 264 -0.75 14.38 0.61
C LEU A 264 -1.98 14.93 -0.10
N TYR A 265 -2.97 15.41 0.66
CA TYR A 265 -4.22 15.93 0.11
C TYR A 265 -4.03 17.20 -0.71
N ALA A 266 -3.13 18.10 -0.29
CA ALA A 266 -2.78 19.27 -1.10
C ALA A 266 -2.15 18.84 -2.43
N LYS A 267 -1.26 17.84 -2.42
CA LYS A 267 -0.61 17.32 -3.64
C LYS A 267 -1.57 16.58 -4.56
N LEU A 268 -2.51 15.83 -4.01
CA LEU A 268 -3.59 15.21 -4.79
C LEU A 268 -4.48 16.28 -5.42
N ASN A 269 -4.83 17.34 -4.67
CA ASN A 269 -5.64 18.44 -5.21
C ASN A 269 -4.95 19.15 -6.37
N GLU A 270 -3.66 19.45 -6.22
CA GLU A 270 -2.85 20.03 -7.32
C GLU A 270 -2.78 19.06 -8.52
N HIS A 271 -2.50 17.76 -8.27
CA HIS A 271 -2.35 16.76 -9.33
C HIS A 271 -3.64 16.57 -10.15
N PHE A 272 -4.80 16.59 -9.49
CA PHE A 272 -6.10 16.43 -10.13
C PHE A 272 -6.81 17.74 -10.48
N ASN A 273 -6.09 18.88 -10.45
CA ASN A 273 -6.61 20.21 -10.80
C ASN A 273 -7.93 20.56 -10.08
N GLY A 274 -8.00 20.28 -8.78
CA GLY A 274 -9.15 20.61 -7.93
C GLY A 274 -10.35 19.66 -8.06
N ARG A 275 -10.27 18.60 -8.88
CA ARG A 275 -11.40 17.67 -9.12
C ARG A 275 -12.01 17.08 -7.85
N TYR A 276 -11.20 16.85 -6.81
CA TYR A 276 -11.59 16.23 -5.54
C TYR A 276 -11.53 17.20 -4.36
N GLU A 277 -11.61 18.52 -4.62
CA GLU A 277 -11.45 19.55 -3.59
C GLU A 277 -12.44 19.37 -2.43
N ASP A 278 -13.72 19.12 -2.72
CA ASP A 278 -14.75 18.94 -1.71
C ASP A 278 -14.50 17.69 -0.85
N GLN A 279 -14.11 16.56 -1.46
CA GLN A 279 -13.83 15.30 -0.76
C GLN A 279 -12.59 15.45 0.12
N ILE A 280 -11.54 16.09 -0.40
CA ILE A 280 -10.31 16.42 0.32
C ILE A 280 -10.60 17.32 1.50
N PHE A 281 -11.40 18.34 1.30
CA PHE A 281 -11.80 19.27 2.36
C PHE A 281 -12.53 18.55 3.50
N ARG A 282 -13.53 17.71 3.17
CA ARG A 282 -14.26 16.90 4.17
C ARG A 282 -13.34 15.94 4.91
N ALA A 283 -12.39 15.30 4.20
CA ALA A 283 -11.43 14.40 4.81
C ALA A 283 -10.50 15.13 5.80
N LEU A 284 -10.02 16.32 5.46
CA LEU A 284 -9.23 17.18 6.36
C LEU A 284 -10.01 17.62 7.59
N LEU A 285 -11.28 17.99 7.42
CA LEU A 285 -12.14 18.37 8.56
C LEU A 285 -12.28 17.22 9.56
N ARG A 286 -12.63 16.03 9.10
CA ARG A 286 -12.77 14.83 9.96
C ARG A 286 -11.47 14.48 10.67
N LEU A 287 -10.34 14.56 9.96
CA LEU A 287 -9.04 14.30 10.53
C LEU A 287 -8.70 15.29 11.64
N ALA A 288 -9.02 16.58 11.43
CA ALA A 288 -8.83 17.62 12.43
C ALA A 288 -9.74 17.41 13.66
N GLU A 289 -11.02 17.08 13.44
CA GLU A 289 -11.97 16.77 14.51
C GLU A 289 -11.50 15.61 15.39
N TYR A 290 -11.04 14.52 14.77
CA TYR A 290 -10.50 13.36 15.48
C TYR A 290 -9.30 13.74 16.37
N HIS A 291 -8.32 14.46 15.83
CA HIS A 291 -7.11 14.82 16.56
C HIS A 291 -7.31 15.90 17.59
N VAL A 292 -8.27 16.81 17.41
CA VAL A 292 -8.63 17.80 18.46
C VAL A 292 -9.20 17.12 19.70
N ALA A 293 -9.93 16.01 19.52
CA ALA A 293 -10.49 15.25 20.63
C ALA A 293 -9.43 14.46 21.44
N GLU A 294 -8.30 14.11 20.81
CA GLU A 294 -7.28 13.23 21.42
C GLU A 294 -6.04 13.96 21.94
N GLU A 295 -5.75 15.18 21.45
CA GLU A 295 -4.50 15.90 21.79
C GLU A 295 -4.73 17.28 22.41
N PRO A 296 -3.75 17.78 23.24
CA PRO A 296 -3.80 19.14 23.75
C PRO A 296 -3.91 20.18 22.61
N HIS A 297 -4.89 21.04 22.72
CA HIS A 297 -5.28 22.09 21.77
C HIS A 297 -4.10 22.89 21.15
N ARG A 298 -3.04 23.14 21.91
CA ARG A 298 -1.85 23.86 21.45
C ARG A 298 -1.13 23.16 20.31
N ARG A 299 -1.01 21.81 20.36
CA ARG A 299 -0.27 21.02 19.36
C ARG A 299 -1.06 20.94 18.04
N VAL A 300 -2.38 20.70 18.14
CA VAL A 300 -3.25 20.67 16.95
C VAL A 300 -3.27 22.03 16.26
N ARG A 301 -3.39 23.12 17.00
CA ARG A 301 -3.38 24.47 16.45
C ARG A 301 -2.04 24.80 15.77
N ALA A 302 -0.92 24.49 16.39
CA ALA A 302 0.39 24.65 15.76
C ALA A 302 0.55 23.81 14.50
N ALA A 303 0.00 22.58 14.51
CA ALA A 303 -0.01 21.74 13.34
C ALA A 303 -0.82 22.37 12.19
N ILE A 304 -2.04 22.85 12.44
CA ILE A 304 -2.88 23.52 11.46
C ILE A 304 -2.21 24.78 10.88
N GLU A 305 -1.55 25.58 11.70
CA GLU A 305 -0.86 26.79 11.24
C GLU A 305 0.32 26.50 10.31
N ASN A 306 0.98 25.36 10.54
CA ASN A 306 2.08 24.90 9.68
C ASN A 306 1.62 24.12 8.43
N LEU A 307 0.31 23.88 8.24
CA LEU A 307 -0.18 23.21 7.05
C LEU A 307 0.01 24.11 5.81
N TRP A 308 0.48 23.51 4.75
CA TRP A 308 0.56 24.16 3.45
C TRP A 308 -0.79 24.01 2.71
N ILE A 309 -1.81 24.66 3.23
CA ILE A 309 -3.20 24.67 2.73
C ILE A 309 -3.70 26.10 2.58
N PRO A 310 -4.73 26.37 1.77
CA PRO A 310 -5.30 27.71 1.60
C PRO A 310 -5.67 28.36 2.93
N LYS A 311 -5.44 29.67 3.04
CA LYS A 311 -5.68 30.44 4.27
C LYS A 311 -7.11 30.28 4.80
N ALA A 312 -8.10 30.20 3.89
CA ALA A 312 -9.50 29.99 4.22
C ALA A 312 -9.72 28.64 4.95
N VAL A 313 -9.08 27.57 4.47
CA VAL A 313 -9.15 26.25 5.09
C VAL A 313 -8.50 26.27 6.47
N LYS A 314 -7.33 26.92 6.64
CA LYS A 314 -6.71 27.12 7.95
C LYS A 314 -7.64 27.84 8.93
N GLN A 315 -8.35 28.86 8.47
CA GLN A 315 -9.28 29.61 9.31
C GLN A 315 -10.45 28.75 9.79
N ILE A 316 -10.99 27.89 8.92
CA ILE A 316 -12.07 26.95 9.26
C ILE A 316 -11.57 25.92 10.27
N LEU A 317 -10.44 25.28 10.01
CA LEU A 317 -9.82 24.30 10.93
C LEU A 317 -9.53 24.92 12.30
N ASN A 318 -9.03 26.16 12.34
CA ASN A 318 -8.78 26.87 13.58
C ASN A 318 -10.08 27.28 14.32
N ARG A 319 -11.19 27.54 13.62
CA ARG A 319 -12.51 27.76 14.24
C ARG A 319 -13.04 26.48 14.86
N LEU A 320 -12.99 25.35 14.14
CA LEU A 320 -13.38 24.03 14.65
C LEU A 320 -12.57 23.65 15.89
N ALA A 321 -11.24 23.80 15.83
CA ALA A 321 -10.37 23.56 16.96
C ALA A 321 -10.75 24.40 18.20
N ARG A 322 -11.26 25.62 18.03
CA ARG A 322 -11.77 26.48 19.13
C ARG A 322 -13.16 26.05 19.63
N SER A 323 -14.06 25.67 18.73
CA SER A 323 -15.43 25.26 19.05
C SER A 323 -15.46 23.97 19.87
N LEU A 324 -14.62 22.99 19.53
CA LEU A 324 -14.54 21.71 20.23
C LEU A 324 -13.93 21.84 21.64
N CYS A 325 -13.10 22.86 21.89
CA CYS A 325 -12.55 23.13 23.23
C CYS A 325 -13.44 23.97 24.13
N GLY A 326 -14.42 24.70 23.57
CA GLY A 326 -15.39 25.48 24.37
C GLY A 326 -16.47 24.63 25.05
N THR A 327 -16.53 23.33 24.78
CA THR A 327 -17.51 22.39 25.35
C THR A 327 -16.97 21.57 26.53
N CYS A 328 -15.69 21.76 26.91
CA CYS A 328 -15.07 21.15 28.10
C CYS A 328 -14.74 22.21 29.16
N GLN A 329 -15.74 22.97 29.62
CA GLN A 329 -15.72 23.70 30.91
C GLN A 329 -16.82 23.20 31.81
#